data_81b30566406681bccbcfd1f3d8371a8e
#
_entry.id   81b30566406681bccbcfd1f3d8371a8e
#
_cell.length_a   1.000
_cell.length_b   1.000
_cell.length_c   1.000
_cell.angle_alpha   90.00
_cell.angle_beta   90.00
_cell.angle_gamma   90.00
#
_symmetry.space_group_name_H-M   'P 1'
#
loop_
_entity.id
_entity.type
_entity.pdbx_description
1 polymer ?
#
loop_
_entity_poly.entity_id
_entity_poly.type
_entity_poly.pdbx_seq_one_letter_code
_entity_poly.pdbx_strand_id
1 'polypeptide(L)'
;MNTILKHILTILTFHELFQNVETHDTDRGQFIHKRQDRRKKRSVNSITCVLHLIADHTFYKHIGGENIAVTVSEMVASVMEADVIFRGTDFSGNGQGDNIGFVIGNITIYSSESNPGNKFSDSINVYEYLDLMAEYDLSQYCLGIGFTCREFSKGVVGLAWVASSSIYGPVGGICQGKVKLSDNKYKSYNTALVTYLNYGSVIPSQKSALTLTHELGHSFGSSHDSSSDPTCSPGGLYGSYIMDPYTNSGEKPNHRKFSLCSVNSIYPVVVRKGSCLKTYSGPICGNSVMEGSEECDCGTAGTCSYNDVCCTPADPPIGSTDKACTIRRSEGKVCSPVSSPCCDKSCQLIQQAKHQVCKLPTECSMASYCNGTISNCPSPQFMPDGLLCNGGRKTCLKGQCSSSICKKKGLIECQCINNDEHMCQLCCKNANITDCECLPASQYGLTQIDFSSWPTKIEVSTKIVILSLVKIRETGPWYRNCLFLQMVLCTCITLEPC
;
A
#
# COMPACT_ATOMS: atom_id res chain seq x y z
N MET A 1 23.55 15.17 -16.28
CA MET A 1 24.11 14.15 -15.35
C MET A 1 23.43 14.07 -13.98
N ASN A 2 22.62 15.06 -13.59
CA ASN A 2 21.97 15.08 -12.26
C ASN A 2 20.55 14.46 -12.19
N THR A 3 19.91 14.21 -13.31
CA THR A 3 18.52 13.70 -13.34
C THR A 3 18.47 12.17 -13.32
N ILE A 4 19.42 11.52 -13.95
CA ILE A 4 19.52 10.05 -13.99
C ILE A 4 19.93 9.48 -12.63
N LEU A 5 20.80 10.18 -11.88
CA LEU A 5 21.20 9.75 -10.53
C LEU A 5 20.05 9.82 -9.51
N LYS A 6 19.11 10.77 -9.67
CA LYS A 6 17.92 10.85 -8.79
C LYS A 6 16.96 9.67 -9.00
N HIS A 7 16.77 9.21 -10.23
CA HIS A 7 15.88 8.09 -10.53
C HIS A 7 16.46 6.74 -10.08
N ILE A 8 17.78 6.57 -10.22
CA ILE A 8 18.46 5.33 -9.76
C ILE A 8 18.46 5.26 -8.22
N LEU A 9 18.65 6.38 -7.51
CA LEU A 9 18.54 6.39 -6.03
C LEU A 9 17.12 6.10 -5.54
N THR A 10 16.08 6.56 -6.24
CA THR A 10 14.69 6.31 -5.85
C THR A 10 14.31 4.85 -6.06
N ILE A 11 14.81 4.21 -7.12
CA ILE A 11 14.53 2.79 -7.41
C ILE A 11 15.31 1.87 -6.45
N LEU A 12 16.56 2.19 -6.14
CA LEU A 12 17.38 1.40 -5.21
C LEU A 12 16.87 1.51 -3.76
N THR A 13 16.43 2.69 -3.31
CA THR A 13 15.82 2.84 -1.98
C THR A 13 14.47 2.14 -1.86
N PHE A 14 13.69 2.03 -2.93
CA PHE A 14 12.43 1.28 -2.91
C PHE A 14 12.67 -0.23 -2.89
N HIS A 15 13.65 -0.72 -3.62
CA HIS A 15 13.94 -2.17 -3.66
C HIS A 15 14.60 -2.65 -2.35
N GLU A 16 15.51 -1.86 -1.77
CA GLU A 16 16.11 -2.17 -0.46
C GLU A 16 15.13 -1.99 0.71
N LEU A 17 14.19 -1.03 0.66
CA LEU A 17 13.16 -0.85 1.67
C LEU A 17 12.19 -2.04 1.74
N PHE A 18 11.88 -2.70 0.62
CA PHE A 18 11.03 -3.89 0.63
C PHE A 18 11.78 -5.17 1.04
N GLN A 19 13.07 -5.28 0.76
CA GLN A 19 13.86 -6.45 1.19
C GLN A 19 14.27 -6.39 2.68
N ASN A 20 14.38 -5.20 3.26
CA ASN A 20 14.76 -5.01 4.69
C ASN A 20 13.58 -4.93 5.66
N VAL A 21 12.33 -4.83 5.17
CA VAL A 21 11.13 -4.76 6.03
C VAL A 21 10.77 -6.11 6.66
N GLU A 22 11.31 -7.23 6.17
CA GLU A 22 11.06 -8.56 6.75
C GLU A 22 11.97 -8.95 7.94
N THR A 23 13.00 -8.18 8.29
CA THR A 23 14.01 -8.66 9.25
C THR A 23 14.14 -7.91 10.56
N HIS A 24 13.48 -6.76 10.78
CA HIS A 24 13.71 -5.98 12.00
C HIS A 24 12.46 -5.28 12.53
N ASP A 25 11.47 -6.03 13.00
CA ASP A 25 10.59 -5.50 14.04
C ASP A 25 9.70 -6.56 14.68
N THR A 26 10.02 -6.97 15.89
CA THR A 26 9.11 -7.82 16.69
C THR A 26 7.88 -7.06 17.15
N ASP A 27 7.95 -5.75 17.34
CA ASP A 27 6.78 -4.93 17.69
C ASP A 27 5.98 -4.53 16.43
N ARG A 28 6.63 -4.23 15.30
CA ARG A 28 5.92 -4.10 14.03
C ARG A 28 5.51 -5.45 13.45
N GLY A 29 6.26 -6.50 13.65
CA GLY A 29 5.84 -7.87 13.31
C GLY A 29 4.60 -8.26 14.11
N GLN A 30 4.49 -7.92 15.38
CA GLN A 30 3.23 -8.04 16.14
C GLN A 30 2.16 -7.04 15.69
N PHE A 31 2.53 -5.81 15.28
CA PHE A 31 1.57 -4.85 14.73
C PHE A 31 1.15 -5.19 13.30
N ILE A 32 2.05 -5.70 12.47
CA ILE A 32 1.74 -6.22 11.13
C ILE A 32 1.06 -7.60 11.25
N HIS A 33 1.48 -8.49 12.13
CA HIS A 33 0.72 -9.71 12.46
C HIS A 33 -0.61 -9.41 13.15
N LYS A 34 -0.69 -8.42 14.05
CA LYS A 34 -1.98 -7.96 14.58
C LYS A 34 -2.84 -7.27 13.52
N ARG A 35 -2.25 -6.56 12.53
CA ARG A 35 -2.99 -6.06 11.35
C ARG A 35 -3.34 -7.18 10.37
N GLN A 36 -2.46 -8.13 10.12
CA GLN A 36 -2.77 -9.32 9.32
C GLN A 36 -3.72 -10.28 10.05
N ASP A 37 -3.59 -10.47 11.35
CA ASP A 37 -4.56 -11.22 12.15
C ASP A 37 -5.87 -10.45 12.34
N ARG A 38 -5.84 -9.12 12.42
CA ARG A 38 -7.07 -8.31 12.33
C ARG A 38 -7.68 -8.36 10.93
N ARG A 39 -6.86 -8.36 9.85
CA ARG A 39 -7.34 -8.61 8.48
C ARG A 39 -7.89 -10.03 8.32
N LYS A 40 -7.22 -11.06 8.83
CA LYS A 40 -7.73 -12.44 8.83
C LYS A 40 -9.00 -12.62 9.69
N LYS A 41 -9.14 -11.89 10.81
CA LYS A 41 -10.40 -11.87 11.60
C LYS A 41 -11.49 -10.97 11.02
N ARG A 42 -11.15 -10.00 10.13
CA ARG A 42 -12.11 -9.12 9.45
C ARG A 42 -12.79 -9.77 8.25
N SER A 43 -12.37 -10.92 7.83
CA SER A 43 -12.64 -11.49 6.50
C SER A 43 -13.93 -12.28 6.40
N VAL A 44 -14.98 -12.04 7.16
CA VAL A 44 -16.19 -12.83 6.91
C VAL A 44 -17.18 -12.13 5.98
N ASN A 45 -17.16 -10.81 5.84
CA ASN A 45 -18.05 -10.10 4.91
C ASN A 45 -17.42 -8.77 4.45
N SER A 46 -16.46 -8.80 3.52
CA SER A 46 -16.03 -7.57 2.87
C SER A 46 -17.03 -7.16 1.80
N ILE A 47 -17.50 -5.93 1.84
CA ILE A 47 -18.35 -5.32 0.81
C ILE A 47 -17.42 -4.66 -0.21
N THR A 48 -17.52 -5.03 -1.47
CA THR A 48 -16.52 -4.68 -2.47
C THR A 48 -17.14 -4.08 -3.72
N CYS A 49 -16.62 -2.93 -4.11
CA CYS A 49 -16.90 -2.24 -5.36
C CYS A 49 -15.88 -2.70 -6.41
N VAL A 50 -16.34 -3.36 -7.46
CA VAL A 50 -15.49 -3.83 -8.57
C VAL A 50 -15.23 -2.67 -9.52
N LEU A 51 -13.96 -2.36 -9.78
CA LEU A 51 -13.51 -1.24 -10.59
C LEU A 51 -13.05 -1.68 -11.98
N HIS A 52 -13.33 -0.84 -12.99
CA HIS A 52 -12.63 -0.86 -14.26
C HIS A 52 -11.71 0.37 -14.33
N LEU A 53 -10.41 0.17 -14.40
CA LEU A 53 -9.43 1.23 -14.51
C LEU A 53 -9.08 1.48 -15.97
N ILE A 54 -9.06 2.75 -16.38
CA ILE A 54 -8.78 3.15 -17.77
C ILE A 54 -7.68 4.21 -17.75
N ALA A 55 -6.48 3.87 -18.24
CA ALA A 55 -5.40 4.81 -18.46
C ALA A 55 -5.43 5.31 -19.89
N ASP A 56 -5.46 6.63 -20.09
CA ASP A 56 -5.30 7.21 -21.40
C ASP A 56 -3.83 7.27 -21.83
N HIS A 57 -3.57 7.63 -23.07
CA HIS A 57 -2.24 7.67 -23.64
C HIS A 57 -1.32 8.71 -22.99
N THR A 58 -1.87 9.77 -22.38
CA THR A 58 -1.07 10.76 -21.68
C THR A 58 -0.58 10.23 -20.33
N PHE A 59 -1.41 9.47 -19.62
CA PHE A 59 -1.01 8.78 -18.41
C PHE A 59 0.06 7.71 -18.70
N TYR A 60 -0.19 6.87 -19.71
CA TYR A 60 0.76 5.85 -20.16
C TYR A 60 2.12 6.46 -20.50
N LYS A 61 2.13 7.56 -21.26
CA LYS A 61 3.36 8.23 -21.71
C LYS A 61 4.10 8.92 -20.57
N HIS A 62 3.42 9.76 -19.78
CA HIS A 62 4.08 10.68 -18.86
C HIS A 62 4.25 10.13 -17.44
N ILE A 63 3.35 9.28 -16.99
CA ILE A 63 3.42 8.63 -15.68
C ILE A 63 3.97 7.21 -15.80
N GLY A 64 3.46 6.45 -16.74
CA GLY A 64 3.95 5.10 -17.03
C GLY A 64 5.32 5.04 -17.69
N GLY A 65 5.83 6.15 -18.24
CA GLY A 65 7.10 6.19 -18.97
C GLY A 65 7.11 5.23 -20.16
N GLU A 66 5.97 5.11 -20.84
CA GLU A 66 5.73 4.19 -21.96
C GLU A 66 5.93 2.70 -21.57
N ASN A 67 5.71 2.38 -20.30
CA ASN A 67 5.85 1.03 -19.75
C ASN A 67 4.53 0.59 -19.09
N ILE A 68 3.96 -0.49 -19.60
CA ILE A 68 2.69 -1.04 -19.11
C ILE A 68 2.77 -1.43 -17.63
N ALA A 69 3.84 -2.08 -17.19
CA ALA A 69 3.98 -2.52 -15.82
C ALA A 69 4.03 -1.34 -14.83
N VAL A 70 4.74 -0.27 -15.19
CA VAL A 70 4.79 0.97 -14.40
C VAL A 70 3.41 1.63 -14.37
N THR A 71 2.74 1.72 -15.53
CA THR A 71 1.38 2.27 -15.64
C THR A 71 0.40 1.54 -14.72
N VAL A 72 0.39 0.20 -14.77
CA VAL A 72 -0.46 -0.64 -13.93
C VAL A 72 -0.12 -0.44 -12.45
N SER A 73 1.18 -0.43 -12.11
CA SER A 73 1.62 -0.28 -10.72
C SER A 73 1.14 1.02 -10.08
N GLU A 74 1.19 2.14 -10.81
CA GLU A 74 0.70 3.44 -10.32
C GLU A 74 -0.81 3.45 -10.12
N MET A 75 -1.57 2.87 -11.06
CA MET A 75 -3.03 2.76 -10.94
C MET A 75 -3.43 1.89 -9.74
N VAL A 76 -2.79 0.73 -9.61
CA VAL A 76 -3.04 -0.21 -8.50
C VAL A 76 -2.68 0.42 -7.16
N ALA A 77 -1.53 1.08 -7.06
CA ALA A 77 -1.10 1.75 -5.82
C ALA A 77 -2.11 2.81 -5.36
N SER A 78 -2.66 3.60 -6.29
CA SER A 78 -3.68 4.60 -5.97
C SER A 78 -4.98 3.98 -5.47
N VAL A 79 -5.42 2.87 -6.08
CA VAL A 79 -6.61 2.14 -5.62
C VAL A 79 -6.37 1.49 -4.26
N MET A 80 -5.18 0.94 -4.01
CA MET A 80 -4.84 0.33 -2.71
C MET A 80 -4.87 1.36 -1.57
N GLU A 81 -4.39 2.58 -1.82
CA GLU A 81 -4.47 3.67 -0.84
C GLU A 81 -5.94 4.01 -0.50
N ALA A 82 -6.78 4.17 -1.51
CA ALA A 82 -8.21 4.40 -1.34
C ALA A 82 -8.89 3.22 -0.61
N ASP A 83 -8.53 1.98 -0.94
CA ASP A 83 -9.06 0.77 -0.31
C ASP A 83 -8.78 0.73 1.19
N VAL A 84 -7.56 1.08 1.60
CA VAL A 84 -7.17 1.13 3.03
C VAL A 84 -8.01 2.16 3.78
N ILE A 85 -8.22 3.34 3.19
CA ILE A 85 -8.99 4.43 3.82
C ILE A 85 -10.46 4.03 3.94
N PHE A 86 -11.08 3.56 2.86
CA PHE A 86 -12.49 3.15 2.86
C PHE A 86 -12.76 1.99 3.82
N ARG A 87 -11.94 0.93 3.79
CA ARG A 87 -12.10 -0.22 4.70
C ARG A 87 -11.95 0.15 6.16
N GLY A 88 -11.10 1.12 6.46
CA GLY A 88 -10.86 1.60 7.81
C GLY A 88 -11.94 2.56 8.33
N THR A 89 -12.78 3.11 7.45
CA THR A 89 -13.80 4.10 7.82
C THR A 89 -15.05 3.40 8.37
N ASP A 90 -15.54 3.90 9.49
CA ASP A 90 -16.81 3.52 10.10
C ASP A 90 -17.92 4.41 9.51
N PHE A 91 -18.53 3.96 8.43
CA PHE A 91 -19.64 4.66 7.79
C PHE A 91 -20.97 4.41 8.51
N SER A 92 -21.12 3.24 9.13
CA SER A 92 -22.35 2.84 9.83
C SER A 92 -22.49 3.40 11.24
N GLY A 93 -21.42 3.97 11.80
CA GLY A 93 -21.40 4.51 13.15
C GLY A 93 -21.40 3.46 14.27
N ASN A 94 -20.93 2.23 13.97
CA ASN A 94 -20.92 1.12 14.94
C ASN A 94 -19.60 1.03 15.75
N GLY A 95 -18.67 1.96 15.55
CA GLY A 95 -17.37 2.01 16.23
C GLY A 95 -16.29 1.16 15.57
N GLN A 96 -16.54 0.55 14.40
CA GLN A 96 -15.60 -0.26 13.63
C GLN A 96 -15.68 0.08 12.15
N GLY A 97 -14.56 -0.02 11.44
CA GLY A 97 -14.56 0.16 9.98
C GLY A 97 -15.45 -0.89 9.29
N ASP A 98 -16.30 -0.46 8.37
CA ASP A 98 -17.31 -1.29 7.71
C ASP A 98 -16.74 -2.26 6.66
N ASN A 99 -15.42 -2.24 6.43
CA ASN A 99 -14.76 -3.10 5.45
C ASN A 99 -15.32 -2.95 4.02
N ILE A 100 -15.79 -1.75 3.68
CA ILE A 100 -16.17 -1.37 2.32
C ILE A 100 -14.89 -1.04 1.56
N GLY A 101 -14.64 -1.67 0.43
CA GLY A 101 -13.41 -1.49 -0.31
C GLY A 101 -13.55 -1.72 -1.80
N PHE A 102 -12.41 -1.81 -2.46
CA PHE A 102 -12.30 -1.86 -3.91
C PHE A 102 -11.57 -3.10 -4.36
N VAL A 103 -11.95 -3.58 -5.55
CA VAL A 103 -11.28 -4.65 -6.26
C VAL A 103 -11.20 -4.26 -7.72
N ILE A 104 -10.04 -4.47 -8.32
CA ILE A 104 -9.82 -4.18 -9.73
C ILE A 104 -10.32 -5.38 -10.53
N GLY A 105 -11.38 -5.18 -11.30
CA GLY A 105 -11.96 -6.21 -12.16
C GLY A 105 -11.44 -6.16 -13.60
N ASN A 106 -10.97 -5.00 -14.06
CA ASN A 106 -10.36 -4.83 -15.38
C ASN A 106 -9.45 -3.62 -15.45
N ILE A 107 -8.44 -3.68 -16.32
CA ILE A 107 -7.54 -2.57 -16.63
C ILE A 107 -7.48 -2.41 -18.15
N THR A 108 -7.71 -1.19 -18.62
CA THR A 108 -7.52 -0.80 -20.04
C THR A 108 -6.45 0.28 -20.11
N ILE A 109 -5.47 0.11 -20.98
CA ILE A 109 -4.39 1.09 -21.20
C ILE A 109 -4.36 1.44 -22.69
N TYR A 110 -4.49 2.72 -22.98
CA TYR A 110 -4.27 3.26 -24.31
C TYR A 110 -2.85 3.80 -24.42
N SER A 111 -2.01 3.18 -25.23
CA SER A 111 -0.61 3.58 -25.43
C SER A 111 -0.45 4.73 -26.44
N SER A 112 -1.46 5.03 -27.23
CA SER A 112 -1.48 6.18 -28.14
C SER A 112 -2.90 6.74 -28.29
N GLU A 113 -2.99 7.98 -28.76
CA GLU A 113 -4.26 8.62 -29.09
C GLU A 113 -5.04 7.81 -30.16
N SER A 114 -4.33 7.23 -31.12
CA SER A 114 -4.90 6.46 -32.24
C SER A 114 -5.28 5.02 -31.89
N ASN A 115 -5.09 4.57 -30.65
CA ASN A 115 -5.50 3.21 -30.28
C ASN A 115 -7.00 3.00 -30.50
N PRO A 116 -7.40 1.86 -31.08
CA PRO A 116 -8.82 1.52 -31.24
C PRO A 116 -9.56 1.55 -29.88
N GLY A 117 -10.68 2.27 -29.84
CA GLY A 117 -11.47 2.43 -28.62
C GLY A 117 -11.01 3.53 -27.68
N ASN A 118 -9.86 4.15 -27.89
CA ASN A 118 -9.47 5.37 -27.19
C ASN A 118 -10.40 6.52 -27.60
N LYS A 119 -11.06 7.12 -26.61
CA LYS A 119 -12.00 8.24 -26.83
C LYS A 119 -11.39 9.60 -26.48
N PHE A 120 -10.17 9.61 -25.93
CA PHE A 120 -9.54 10.80 -25.35
C PHE A 120 -8.55 11.42 -26.34
N SER A 121 -8.91 12.57 -26.93
CA SER A 121 -7.99 13.40 -27.71
C SER A 121 -7.15 14.29 -26.79
N ASP A 122 -6.07 14.89 -27.32
CA ASP A 122 -5.19 15.74 -26.54
C ASP A 122 -5.87 17.01 -26.00
N SER A 123 -6.88 17.50 -26.68
CA SER A 123 -7.52 18.80 -26.40
C SER A 123 -8.94 18.62 -25.87
N ILE A 124 -9.11 18.01 -24.70
CA ILE A 124 -10.41 17.86 -24.03
C ILE A 124 -10.38 18.50 -22.64
N ASN A 125 -11.48 19.12 -22.23
CA ASN A 125 -11.64 19.64 -20.88
C ASN A 125 -12.09 18.52 -19.91
N VAL A 126 -12.08 18.79 -18.61
CA VAL A 126 -12.40 17.80 -17.58
C VAL A 126 -13.84 17.25 -17.68
N TYR A 127 -14.80 18.09 -18.07
CA TYR A 127 -16.20 17.67 -18.22
C TYR A 127 -16.40 16.79 -19.45
N GLU A 128 -15.75 17.13 -20.56
CA GLU A 128 -15.73 16.31 -21.77
C GLU A 128 -15.06 14.96 -21.49
N TYR A 129 -13.96 14.95 -20.72
CA TYR A 129 -13.30 13.71 -20.34
C TYR A 129 -14.24 12.78 -19.57
N LEU A 130 -14.93 13.31 -18.54
CA LEU A 130 -15.87 12.53 -17.74
C LEU A 130 -17.08 12.06 -18.57
N ASP A 131 -17.54 12.87 -19.52
CA ASP A 131 -18.63 12.52 -20.42
C ASP A 131 -18.24 11.42 -21.43
N LEU A 132 -17.01 11.45 -21.95
CA LEU A 132 -16.44 10.39 -22.78
C LEU A 132 -16.22 9.10 -21.98
N MET A 133 -15.82 9.19 -20.71
CA MET A 133 -15.77 8.04 -19.80
C MET A 133 -17.14 7.34 -19.69
N ALA A 134 -18.22 8.11 -19.67
CA ALA A 134 -19.57 7.56 -19.58
C ALA A 134 -20.02 6.78 -20.85
N GLU A 135 -19.32 6.92 -21.97
CA GLU A 135 -19.61 6.16 -23.20
C GLU A 135 -19.06 4.73 -23.19
N TYR A 136 -18.19 4.37 -22.21
CA TYR A 136 -17.76 2.98 -22.04
C TYR A 136 -18.88 2.13 -21.44
N ASP A 137 -18.90 0.86 -21.79
CA ASP A 137 -19.82 -0.09 -21.14
C ASP A 137 -19.29 -0.51 -19.78
N LEU A 138 -19.77 0.15 -18.74
CA LEU A 138 -19.38 -0.11 -17.36
C LEU A 138 -20.47 -0.85 -16.57
N SER A 139 -21.44 -1.46 -17.24
CA SER A 139 -22.59 -2.13 -16.61
C SER A 139 -22.20 -3.32 -15.71
N GLN A 140 -21.02 -3.92 -15.95
CA GLN A 140 -20.50 -5.04 -15.17
C GLN A 140 -19.69 -4.58 -13.93
N TYR A 141 -19.39 -3.28 -13.84
CA TYR A 141 -18.54 -2.70 -12.81
C TYR A 141 -19.32 -1.77 -11.90
N CYS A 142 -18.88 -1.69 -10.65
CA CYS A 142 -19.41 -0.73 -9.70
C CYS A 142 -19.04 0.70 -10.13
N LEU A 143 -17.78 0.92 -10.55
CA LEU A 143 -17.27 2.19 -11.06
C LEU A 143 -16.24 1.98 -12.17
N GLY A 144 -16.15 2.94 -13.07
CA GLY A 144 -15.05 3.12 -14.01
C GLY A 144 -14.19 4.33 -13.61
N ILE A 145 -12.87 4.14 -13.55
CA ILE A 145 -11.92 5.18 -13.12
C ILE A 145 -10.97 5.53 -14.25
N GLY A 146 -11.00 6.79 -14.69
CA GLY A 146 -10.08 7.35 -15.67
C GLY A 146 -8.80 7.86 -15.01
N PHE A 147 -7.65 7.46 -15.55
CA PHE A 147 -6.33 7.95 -15.18
C PHE A 147 -5.74 8.72 -16.34
N THR A 148 -5.35 9.96 -16.09
CA THR A 148 -4.80 10.85 -17.12
C THR A 148 -3.62 11.68 -16.59
N CYS A 149 -2.81 12.22 -17.49
CA CYS A 149 -1.78 13.20 -17.18
C CYS A 149 -2.02 14.47 -18.01
N ARG A 150 -3.16 15.10 -17.77
CA ARG A 150 -3.61 16.34 -18.45
C ARG A 150 -3.76 17.46 -17.46
N GLU A 151 -3.43 18.66 -17.89
CA GLU A 151 -3.76 19.85 -17.13
C GLU A 151 -5.18 20.30 -17.45
N PHE A 152 -6.00 20.41 -16.42
CA PHE A 152 -7.33 20.94 -16.55
C PHE A 152 -7.41 22.37 -16.03
N SER A 153 -8.27 23.17 -16.62
CA SER A 153 -8.44 24.58 -16.24
C SER A 153 -8.81 24.73 -14.75
N LYS A 154 -8.37 25.84 -14.16
CA LYS A 154 -8.67 26.23 -12.75
C LYS A 154 -8.10 25.25 -11.71
N GLY A 155 -7.08 24.45 -12.06
CA GLY A 155 -6.42 23.54 -11.13
C GLY A 155 -7.29 22.34 -10.71
N VAL A 156 -8.25 21.94 -11.52
CA VAL A 156 -9.05 20.74 -11.28
C VAL A 156 -8.17 19.50 -11.45
N VAL A 157 -8.15 18.64 -10.45
CA VAL A 157 -7.29 17.44 -10.42
C VAL A 157 -8.07 16.13 -10.42
N GLY A 158 -9.39 16.21 -10.32
CA GLY A 158 -10.30 15.06 -10.43
C GLY A 158 -11.73 15.52 -10.69
N LEU A 159 -12.58 14.59 -11.09
CA LEU A 159 -14.02 14.81 -11.26
C LEU A 159 -14.76 13.49 -11.20
N ALA A 160 -15.93 13.47 -10.57
CA ALA A 160 -16.78 12.30 -10.47
C ALA A 160 -18.27 12.64 -10.57
N TRP A 161 -19.08 11.66 -10.99
CA TRP A 161 -20.52 11.74 -10.81
C TRP A 161 -20.87 11.44 -9.36
N VAL A 162 -21.56 12.38 -8.70
CA VAL A 162 -21.96 12.25 -7.30
C VAL A 162 -23.19 11.32 -7.19
N ALA A 163 -23.08 10.28 -6.37
CA ALA A 163 -24.22 9.43 -6.10
C ALA A 163 -25.27 10.11 -5.23
N SER A 164 -26.54 9.74 -5.44
CA SER A 164 -27.64 10.16 -4.56
C SER A 164 -28.30 8.95 -3.91
N SER A 165 -28.62 9.06 -2.62
CA SER A 165 -29.45 8.07 -1.92
C SER A 165 -30.93 8.19 -2.27
N SER A 166 -31.36 9.29 -2.91
CA SER A 166 -32.73 9.50 -3.35
C SER A 166 -32.96 8.89 -4.73
N ILE A 167 -34.07 8.18 -4.91
CA ILE A 167 -34.51 7.67 -6.21
C ILE A 167 -34.87 8.79 -7.21
N TYR A 168 -35.15 9.99 -6.70
CA TYR A 168 -35.42 11.20 -7.49
C TYR A 168 -34.18 12.11 -7.60
N GLY A 169 -33.05 11.67 -7.08
CA GLY A 169 -31.80 12.43 -7.12
C GLY A 169 -31.10 12.33 -8.49
N PRO A 170 -30.01 13.07 -8.68
CA PRO A 170 -29.24 13.02 -9.89
C PRO A 170 -28.70 11.62 -10.17
N VAL A 171 -28.62 11.29 -11.45
CA VAL A 171 -28.03 10.03 -11.93
C VAL A 171 -26.53 10.09 -11.76
N GLY A 172 -25.92 9.01 -11.25
CA GLY A 172 -24.46 8.89 -11.18
C GLY A 172 -23.94 8.17 -9.93
N GLY A 173 -22.64 7.93 -9.91
CA GLY A 173 -21.93 7.26 -8.83
C GLY A 173 -22.09 5.75 -8.81
N ILE A 174 -21.81 5.13 -7.67
CA ILE A 174 -21.75 3.67 -7.53
C ILE A 174 -23.01 2.98 -8.05
N CYS A 175 -22.82 1.82 -8.66
CA CYS A 175 -23.89 0.92 -9.12
C CYS A 175 -24.89 1.58 -10.07
N GLN A 176 -24.55 2.68 -10.72
CA GLN A 176 -25.40 3.33 -11.68
C GLN A 176 -25.44 2.50 -12.96
N GLY A 177 -26.58 1.90 -13.24
CA GLY A 177 -26.81 1.22 -14.52
C GLY A 177 -26.78 2.19 -15.71
N LYS A 178 -26.70 1.63 -16.92
CA LYS A 178 -26.78 2.42 -18.16
C LYS A 178 -28.06 3.25 -18.22
N VAL A 179 -27.89 4.51 -18.58
CA VAL A 179 -28.99 5.45 -18.76
C VAL A 179 -29.22 5.67 -20.25
N LYS A 180 -30.45 5.47 -20.71
CA LYS A 180 -30.85 5.76 -22.07
C LYS A 180 -31.09 7.26 -22.26
N LEU A 181 -30.43 7.85 -23.22
CA LEU A 181 -30.58 9.25 -23.60
C LEU A 181 -31.72 9.44 -24.61
N SER A 182 -32.11 10.68 -24.84
CA SER A 182 -33.16 11.06 -25.81
C SER A 182 -32.81 10.69 -27.25
N ASP A 183 -31.53 10.62 -27.60
CA ASP A 183 -31.00 10.21 -28.89
C ASP A 183 -30.84 8.69 -29.06
N ASN A 184 -31.43 7.89 -28.17
CA ASN A 184 -31.35 6.44 -28.08
C ASN A 184 -29.94 5.88 -27.74
N LYS A 185 -28.96 6.72 -27.45
CA LYS A 185 -27.66 6.28 -26.92
C LYS A 185 -27.75 5.91 -25.44
N TYR A 186 -26.77 5.16 -24.96
CA TYR A 186 -26.64 4.79 -23.56
C TYR A 186 -25.37 5.36 -23.00
N LYS A 187 -25.44 5.86 -21.75
CA LYS A 187 -24.28 6.30 -20.98
C LYS A 187 -24.21 5.64 -19.61
N SER A 188 -22.99 5.41 -19.14
CA SER A 188 -22.66 4.83 -17.83
C SER A 188 -22.15 5.95 -16.92
N TYR A 189 -23.01 6.48 -16.05
CA TYR A 189 -22.65 7.57 -15.14
C TYR A 189 -22.00 7.10 -13.83
N ASN A 190 -21.52 5.86 -13.77
CA ASN A 190 -20.70 5.31 -12.70
C ASN A 190 -19.21 5.53 -13.02
N THR A 191 -18.80 6.78 -13.23
CA THR A 191 -17.43 7.13 -13.60
C THR A 191 -16.85 8.24 -12.75
N ALA A 192 -15.52 8.18 -12.57
CA ALA A 192 -14.68 9.20 -12.00
C ALA A 192 -13.37 9.28 -12.76
N LEU A 193 -12.63 10.37 -12.63
CA LEU A 193 -11.29 10.52 -13.20
C LEU A 193 -10.35 11.21 -12.21
N VAL A 194 -9.06 10.96 -12.39
CA VAL A 194 -7.98 11.65 -11.69
C VAL A 194 -6.88 12.01 -12.67
N THR A 195 -6.33 13.23 -12.55
CA THR A 195 -5.14 13.63 -13.31
C THR A 195 -3.90 13.68 -12.42
N TYR A 196 -2.75 13.43 -13.03
CA TYR A 196 -1.44 13.51 -12.40
C TYR A 196 -0.65 14.75 -12.84
N LEU A 197 -1.32 15.74 -13.44
CA LEU A 197 -0.71 17.00 -13.85
C LEU A 197 -1.52 18.19 -13.31
N ASN A 198 -0.83 19.17 -12.70
CA ASN A 198 -1.45 20.39 -12.24
C ASN A 198 -0.44 21.55 -12.28
N TYR A 199 -0.83 22.69 -12.84
CA TYR A 199 0.02 23.88 -13.02
C TYR A 199 1.38 23.54 -13.62
N GLY A 200 1.39 22.72 -14.70
CA GLY A 200 2.59 22.31 -15.43
C GLY A 200 3.50 21.34 -14.67
N SER A 201 3.10 20.87 -13.51
CA SER A 201 3.90 19.96 -12.68
C SER A 201 3.21 18.64 -12.42
N VAL A 202 3.98 17.55 -12.48
CA VAL A 202 3.47 16.22 -12.11
C VAL A 202 3.14 16.18 -10.62
N ILE A 203 1.92 15.77 -10.31
CA ILE A 203 1.44 15.62 -8.95
C ILE A 203 2.08 14.35 -8.34
N PRO A 204 2.63 14.41 -7.13
CA PRO A 204 3.15 13.21 -6.45
C PRO A 204 2.08 12.12 -6.30
N SER A 205 2.43 10.86 -6.54
CA SER A 205 1.50 9.70 -6.54
C SER A 205 0.63 9.64 -5.28
N GLN A 206 1.19 9.97 -4.11
CA GLN A 206 0.43 10.01 -2.86
C GLN A 206 -0.72 11.04 -2.89
N LYS A 207 -0.50 12.23 -3.47
CA LYS A 207 -1.55 13.25 -3.59
C LYS A 207 -2.61 12.83 -4.61
N SER A 208 -2.19 12.25 -5.73
CA SER A 208 -3.11 11.71 -6.74
C SER A 208 -3.97 10.58 -6.19
N ALA A 209 -3.40 9.71 -5.34
CA ALA A 209 -4.16 8.66 -4.65
C ALA A 209 -5.20 9.23 -3.66
N LEU A 210 -4.86 10.31 -2.95
CA LEU A 210 -5.84 11.01 -2.10
C LEU A 210 -6.91 11.72 -2.93
N THR A 211 -6.55 12.29 -4.09
CA THR A 211 -7.52 12.83 -5.05
C THR A 211 -8.46 11.73 -5.55
N LEU A 212 -7.93 10.56 -5.94
CA LEU A 212 -8.77 9.41 -6.29
C LEU A 212 -9.71 9.03 -5.14
N THR A 213 -9.22 9.00 -3.91
CA THR A 213 -10.06 8.71 -2.73
C THR A 213 -11.17 9.74 -2.55
N HIS A 214 -10.91 11.02 -2.83
CA HIS A 214 -11.88 12.11 -2.85
C HIS A 214 -12.95 11.88 -3.93
N GLU A 215 -12.56 11.59 -5.17
CA GLU A 215 -13.49 11.32 -6.28
C GLU A 215 -14.35 10.07 -6.03
N LEU A 216 -13.77 9.05 -5.39
CA LEU A 216 -14.52 7.90 -4.91
C LEU A 216 -15.52 8.31 -3.82
N GLY A 217 -15.17 9.24 -2.92
CA GLY A 217 -16.09 9.83 -1.97
C GLY A 217 -17.32 10.45 -2.64
N HIS A 218 -17.13 11.21 -3.72
CA HIS A 218 -18.22 11.73 -4.55
C HIS A 218 -19.04 10.60 -5.18
N SER A 219 -18.38 9.62 -5.76
CA SER A 219 -19.05 8.46 -6.35
C SER A 219 -19.85 7.64 -5.34
N PHE A 220 -19.52 7.72 -4.05
CA PHE A 220 -20.25 7.14 -2.93
C PHE A 220 -21.26 8.10 -2.29
N GLY A 221 -21.40 9.33 -2.77
CA GLY A 221 -22.47 10.26 -2.39
C GLY A 221 -22.07 11.39 -1.45
N SER A 222 -20.78 11.58 -1.18
CA SER A 222 -20.33 12.73 -0.42
C SER A 222 -20.24 13.98 -1.31
N SER A 223 -20.75 15.09 -0.84
CA SER A 223 -20.40 16.43 -1.34
C SER A 223 -19.09 16.89 -0.70
N HIS A 224 -18.56 18.03 -1.14
CA HIS A 224 -17.45 18.67 -0.44
C HIS A 224 -17.83 19.02 1.00
N ASP A 225 -16.87 18.93 1.91
CA ASP A 225 -17.00 19.44 3.27
C ASP A 225 -17.13 20.96 3.24
N SER A 226 -18.14 21.50 3.90
CA SER A 226 -18.36 22.95 3.92
C SER A 226 -17.33 23.64 4.79
N SER A 227 -16.65 24.65 4.24
CA SER A 227 -15.70 25.48 4.99
C SER A 227 -16.35 26.28 6.13
N SER A 228 -17.67 26.42 6.11
CA SER A 228 -18.44 27.08 7.19
C SER A 228 -18.79 26.13 8.35
N ASP A 229 -18.56 24.83 8.21
CA ASP A 229 -18.80 23.83 9.27
C ASP A 229 -17.47 23.41 9.90
N PRO A 230 -17.13 23.89 11.10
CA PRO A 230 -15.87 23.54 11.75
C PRO A 230 -15.81 22.07 12.20
N THR A 231 -16.93 21.36 12.25
CA THR A 231 -16.96 19.93 12.56
C THR A 231 -16.41 19.11 11.38
N CYS A 232 -16.74 19.53 10.17
CA CYS A 232 -16.38 18.81 8.95
C CYS A 232 -15.19 19.45 8.20
N SER A 233 -14.86 20.71 8.51
CA SER A 233 -13.69 21.41 7.98
C SER A 233 -12.92 22.13 9.10
N PRO A 234 -12.31 21.41 10.06
CA PRO A 234 -11.66 22.01 11.23
C PRO A 234 -10.37 22.75 10.89
N GLY A 235 -9.67 22.38 9.83
CA GLY A 235 -8.39 22.98 9.46
C GLY A 235 -7.28 22.83 10.53
N GLY A 236 -6.42 23.84 10.64
CA GLY A 236 -5.41 23.95 11.69
C GLY A 236 -4.39 22.80 11.72
N LEU A 237 -4.01 22.37 12.92
CA LEU A 237 -3.00 21.33 13.14
C LEU A 237 -3.41 19.96 12.58
N TYR A 238 -4.68 19.63 12.66
CA TYR A 238 -5.19 18.32 12.18
C TYR A 238 -5.45 18.28 10.68
N GLY A 239 -5.54 19.46 10.02
CA GLY A 239 -5.84 19.58 8.59
C GLY A 239 -7.31 19.35 8.24
N SER A 240 -7.64 19.60 6.98
CA SER A 240 -8.95 19.30 6.40
C SER A 240 -9.11 17.81 6.15
N TYR A 241 -10.34 17.34 6.08
CA TYR A 241 -10.66 15.95 5.71
C TYR A 241 -10.55 15.72 4.19
N ILE A 242 -10.70 14.48 3.75
CA ILE A 242 -10.56 14.06 2.35
C ILE A 242 -11.48 14.85 1.42
N MET A 243 -12.72 15.13 1.83
CA MET A 243 -13.71 15.82 1.00
C MET A 243 -13.60 17.34 1.03
N ASP A 244 -12.47 17.90 1.51
CA ASP A 244 -12.14 19.32 1.32
C ASP A 244 -12.07 19.64 -0.19
N PRO A 245 -12.64 20.76 -0.67
CA PRO A 245 -12.58 21.13 -2.09
C PRO A 245 -11.17 21.37 -2.63
N TYR A 246 -10.18 21.50 -1.75
CA TYR A 246 -8.79 21.67 -2.12
C TYR A 246 -7.97 20.43 -1.85
N THR A 247 -7.02 20.15 -2.72
CA THR A 247 -6.15 18.96 -2.62
C THR A 247 -5.33 18.96 -1.33
N ASN A 248 -5.41 17.89 -0.58
CA ASN A 248 -4.65 17.66 0.64
C ASN A 248 -3.21 17.17 0.37
N SER A 249 -2.27 17.56 1.27
CA SER A 249 -0.87 17.10 1.17
C SER A 249 -0.65 15.65 1.61
N GLY A 250 -1.57 15.08 2.37
CA GLY A 250 -1.43 13.75 2.98
C GLY A 250 -0.65 13.72 4.30
N GLU A 251 -0.14 14.87 4.77
CA GLU A 251 0.77 14.94 5.91
C GLU A 251 0.08 15.11 7.28
N LYS A 252 -1.15 15.61 7.29
CA LYS A 252 -1.88 15.86 8.52
C LYS A 252 -2.86 14.74 8.86
N PRO A 253 -3.22 14.57 10.15
CA PRO A 253 -4.03 13.44 10.60
C PRO A 253 -5.39 13.25 9.92
N ASN A 254 -6.04 14.36 9.49
CA ASN A 254 -7.35 14.30 8.84
C ASN A 254 -7.28 14.10 7.32
N HIS A 255 -6.12 14.35 6.69
CA HIS A 255 -5.96 14.26 5.23
C HIS A 255 -6.27 12.87 4.66
N ARG A 256 -6.33 11.84 5.53
CA ARG A 256 -6.61 10.45 5.18
C ARG A 256 -7.88 9.92 5.83
N LYS A 257 -8.81 10.80 6.17
CA LYS A 257 -10.07 10.45 6.82
C LYS A 257 -11.24 11.17 6.16
N PHE A 258 -12.38 10.52 6.16
CA PHE A 258 -13.66 11.17 5.87
C PHE A 258 -14.14 11.93 7.11
N SER A 259 -14.75 13.09 6.89
CA SER A 259 -15.44 13.85 7.92
C SER A 259 -16.73 13.14 8.37
N LEU A 260 -17.29 13.56 9.47
CA LEU A 260 -18.61 13.09 9.89
C LEU A 260 -19.71 13.44 8.87
N CYS A 261 -19.59 14.59 8.20
CA CYS A 261 -20.52 15.03 7.14
C CYS A 261 -20.46 14.04 5.95
N SER A 262 -19.25 13.70 5.52
CA SER A 262 -19.04 12.73 4.44
C SER A 262 -19.54 11.34 4.80
N VAL A 263 -19.25 10.86 6.01
CA VAL A 263 -19.73 9.56 6.53
C VAL A 263 -21.25 9.51 6.48
N ASN A 264 -21.92 10.55 6.99
CA ASN A 264 -23.39 10.65 7.02
C ASN A 264 -24.02 10.72 5.62
N SER A 265 -23.28 11.19 4.62
CA SER A 265 -23.75 11.25 3.23
C SER A 265 -23.53 9.92 2.50
N ILE A 266 -22.41 9.25 2.76
CA ILE A 266 -21.99 8.01 2.07
C ILE A 266 -22.86 6.81 2.53
N TYR A 267 -23.05 6.64 3.82
CA TYR A 267 -23.74 5.45 4.34
C TYR A 267 -25.15 5.22 3.75
N PRO A 268 -26.05 6.23 3.65
CA PRO A 268 -27.34 6.06 3.00
C PRO A 268 -27.25 5.64 1.53
N VAL A 269 -26.21 6.08 0.81
CA VAL A 269 -25.97 5.67 -0.60
C VAL A 269 -25.57 4.19 -0.66
N VAL A 270 -24.64 3.76 0.19
CA VAL A 270 -24.23 2.36 0.29
C VAL A 270 -25.42 1.45 0.54
N VAL A 271 -26.28 1.82 1.50
CA VAL A 271 -27.46 1.01 1.88
C VAL A 271 -28.50 0.97 0.76
N ARG A 272 -28.77 2.09 0.09
CA ARG A 272 -29.89 2.19 -0.86
C ARG A 272 -29.49 1.90 -2.29
N LYS A 273 -28.26 2.24 -2.69
CA LYS A 273 -27.78 2.14 -4.06
C LYS A 273 -26.69 1.07 -4.26
N GLY A 274 -26.18 0.48 -3.19
CA GLY A 274 -25.07 -0.47 -3.22
C GLY A 274 -25.41 -1.88 -3.75
N SER A 275 -26.41 -2.03 -4.61
CA SER A 275 -26.88 -3.35 -5.09
C SER A 275 -25.83 -4.10 -5.94
N CYS A 276 -24.88 -3.42 -6.53
CA CYS A 276 -23.78 -4.03 -7.28
C CYS A 276 -22.55 -4.35 -6.41
N LEU A 277 -22.54 -3.88 -5.17
CA LEU A 277 -21.48 -4.21 -4.22
C LEU A 277 -21.53 -5.69 -3.91
N LYS A 278 -20.39 -6.37 -4.02
CA LYS A 278 -20.30 -7.81 -3.84
C LYS A 278 -19.67 -8.13 -2.49
N THR A 279 -20.23 -9.12 -1.80
CA THR A 279 -19.50 -9.76 -0.71
C THR A 279 -18.43 -10.62 -1.32
N TYR A 280 -17.17 -10.30 -1.04
CA TYR A 280 -16.03 -10.98 -1.62
C TYR A 280 -15.23 -11.71 -0.54
N SER A 281 -14.94 -12.98 -0.77
CA SER A 281 -14.25 -13.85 0.18
C SER A 281 -13.08 -14.65 -0.42
N GLY A 282 -12.64 -14.31 -1.63
CA GLY A 282 -11.60 -15.06 -2.33
C GLY A 282 -10.66 -14.20 -3.19
N PRO A 283 -9.63 -14.80 -3.79
CA PRO A 283 -8.70 -14.13 -4.70
C PRO A 283 -9.40 -13.66 -5.97
N ILE A 284 -8.97 -12.53 -6.52
CA ILE A 284 -9.50 -11.96 -7.77
C ILE A 284 -8.47 -12.13 -8.86
N CYS A 285 -8.67 -13.14 -9.65
CA CYS A 285 -7.85 -13.37 -10.83
C CYS A 285 -7.97 -12.22 -11.82
N GLY A 286 -6.85 -11.66 -12.24
CA GLY A 286 -6.77 -10.61 -13.26
C GLY A 286 -6.52 -9.20 -12.72
N ASN A 287 -6.32 -9.05 -11.41
CA ASN A 287 -5.98 -7.78 -10.79
C ASN A 287 -4.46 -7.51 -10.73
N SER A 288 -3.64 -8.42 -11.26
CA SER A 288 -2.17 -8.41 -11.22
C SER A 288 -1.56 -8.50 -9.81
N VAL A 289 -2.32 -8.96 -8.82
CA VAL A 289 -1.87 -9.20 -7.44
C VAL A 289 -2.12 -10.67 -7.11
N MET A 290 -1.07 -11.43 -6.89
CA MET A 290 -1.19 -12.84 -6.49
C MET A 290 -1.85 -12.96 -5.11
N GLU A 291 -3.01 -13.60 -5.02
CA GLU A 291 -3.81 -13.72 -3.81
C GLU A 291 -4.17 -15.19 -3.51
N GLY A 292 -4.21 -15.52 -2.22
CA GLY A 292 -4.82 -16.77 -1.73
C GLY A 292 -4.36 -18.03 -2.42
N SER A 293 -5.23 -18.62 -3.24
CA SER A 293 -4.99 -19.90 -3.94
C SER A 293 -4.52 -19.75 -5.39
N GLU A 294 -4.22 -18.54 -5.85
CA GLU A 294 -3.66 -18.31 -7.17
C GLU A 294 -2.22 -18.82 -7.25
N GLU A 295 -1.83 -19.37 -8.38
CA GLU A 295 -0.45 -19.76 -8.64
C GLU A 295 0.36 -18.59 -9.21
N CYS A 296 -0.32 -17.64 -9.86
CA CYS A 296 0.20 -16.42 -10.45
C CYS A 296 -0.97 -15.51 -10.81
N ASP A 297 -0.72 -14.22 -11.01
CA ASP A 297 -1.68 -13.29 -11.61
C ASP A 297 -0.94 -12.35 -12.56
N CYS A 298 -1.21 -12.45 -13.85
CA CYS A 298 -0.63 -11.62 -14.90
C CYS A 298 -1.60 -10.55 -15.43
N GLY A 299 -2.78 -10.47 -14.84
CA GLY A 299 -3.85 -9.62 -15.36
C GLY A 299 -4.67 -10.30 -16.45
N THR A 300 -5.17 -9.50 -17.39
CA THR A 300 -5.92 -9.95 -18.57
C THR A 300 -4.99 -10.38 -19.70
N ALA A 301 -5.52 -10.98 -20.77
CA ALA A 301 -4.75 -11.38 -21.96
C ALA A 301 -3.94 -10.22 -22.56
N GLY A 302 -4.46 -8.99 -22.48
CA GLY A 302 -3.78 -7.79 -22.94
C GLY A 302 -2.53 -7.40 -22.13
N THR A 303 -2.49 -7.71 -20.86
CA THR A 303 -1.38 -7.36 -19.95
C THR A 303 -0.45 -8.52 -19.64
N CYS A 304 -0.95 -9.74 -19.72
CA CYS A 304 -0.25 -10.95 -19.32
C CYS A 304 1.04 -11.21 -20.10
N SER A 305 1.09 -10.88 -21.39
CA SER A 305 2.27 -11.03 -22.23
C SER A 305 3.47 -10.18 -21.78
N TYR A 306 3.23 -9.10 -21.03
CA TYR A 306 4.25 -8.21 -20.51
C TYR A 306 4.55 -8.48 -19.03
N ASN A 307 3.52 -8.80 -18.25
CA ASN A 307 3.66 -8.99 -16.81
C ASN A 307 4.23 -10.36 -16.46
N ASP A 308 3.69 -11.42 -17.04
CA ASP A 308 4.11 -12.79 -16.75
C ASP A 308 3.70 -13.77 -17.86
N VAL A 309 4.60 -14.05 -18.76
CA VAL A 309 4.38 -14.98 -19.88
C VAL A 309 4.16 -16.44 -19.43
N CYS A 310 4.42 -16.75 -18.16
CA CYS A 310 4.28 -18.08 -17.60
C CYS A 310 2.87 -18.33 -17.05
N CYS A 311 2.09 -17.27 -16.86
CA CYS A 311 0.79 -17.29 -16.24
C CYS A 311 -0.34 -17.30 -17.28
N THR A 312 -1.43 -17.96 -16.94
CA THR A 312 -2.68 -17.92 -17.73
C THR A 312 -3.48 -16.69 -17.32
N PRO A 313 -3.88 -15.82 -18.28
CA PRO A 313 -4.63 -14.60 -17.96
C PRO A 313 -6.02 -14.90 -17.36
N ALA A 314 -6.64 -13.86 -16.79
CA ALA A 314 -8.00 -13.95 -16.26
C ALA A 314 -9.07 -14.26 -17.32
N ASP A 315 -8.81 -13.84 -18.56
CA ASP A 315 -9.63 -14.03 -19.75
C ASP A 315 -8.88 -14.90 -20.78
N PRO A 316 -8.64 -16.20 -20.50
CA PRO A 316 -7.86 -17.04 -21.37
C PRO A 316 -8.54 -17.19 -22.74
N PRO A 317 -7.78 -17.40 -23.84
CA PRO A 317 -8.35 -17.63 -25.17
C PRO A 317 -9.34 -18.80 -25.17
N ILE A 318 -10.35 -18.71 -26.01
CA ILE A 318 -11.32 -19.80 -26.19
C ILE A 318 -10.58 -21.08 -26.60
N GLY A 319 -10.80 -22.17 -25.85
CA GLY A 319 -10.12 -23.46 -26.05
C GLY A 319 -8.86 -23.64 -25.22
N SER A 320 -8.47 -22.70 -24.37
CA SER A 320 -7.40 -22.91 -23.40
C SER A 320 -7.78 -24.03 -22.43
N THR A 321 -6.84 -24.95 -22.19
CA THR A 321 -7.00 -26.02 -21.18
C THR A 321 -6.51 -25.60 -19.80
N ASP A 322 -5.68 -24.56 -19.72
CA ASP A 322 -5.20 -24.01 -18.45
C ASP A 322 -6.26 -23.08 -17.85
N LYS A 323 -6.45 -23.18 -16.55
CA LYS A 323 -7.36 -22.30 -15.81
C LYS A 323 -6.76 -20.90 -15.66
N ALA A 324 -7.61 -19.90 -15.59
CA ALA A 324 -7.19 -18.54 -15.26
C ALA A 324 -6.38 -18.47 -13.97
N CYS A 325 -5.36 -17.62 -13.94
CA CYS A 325 -4.42 -17.41 -12.81
C CYS A 325 -3.71 -18.69 -12.33
N THR A 326 -3.43 -19.59 -13.27
CA THR A 326 -2.55 -20.75 -13.06
C THR A 326 -1.41 -20.76 -14.06
N ILE A 327 -0.38 -21.54 -13.77
CA ILE A 327 0.76 -21.71 -14.69
C ILE A 327 0.29 -22.39 -15.98
N ARG A 328 0.77 -21.91 -17.14
CA ARG A 328 0.48 -22.44 -18.48
C ARG A 328 1.13 -23.81 -18.70
N ARG A 329 0.62 -24.82 -18.04
CA ARG A 329 1.16 -26.20 -18.12
C ARG A 329 0.96 -26.82 -19.48
N SER A 330 -0.10 -26.43 -20.21
CA SER A 330 -0.32 -26.90 -21.58
C SER A 330 0.80 -26.49 -22.55
N GLU A 331 1.52 -25.41 -22.23
CA GLU A 331 2.70 -24.93 -22.97
C GLU A 331 4.03 -25.47 -22.40
N GLY A 332 3.99 -26.45 -21.49
CA GLY A 332 5.19 -27.01 -20.85
C GLY A 332 5.84 -26.13 -19.79
N LYS A 333 5.14 -25.08 -19.33
CA LYS A 333 5.63 -24.19 -18.26
C LYS A 333 5.32 -24.82 -16.90
N VAL A 334 6.22 -24.64 -15.93
CA VAL A 334 6.11 -25.30 -14.62
C VAL A 334 6.06 -24.33 -13.45
N CYS A 335 6.45 -23.07 -13.67
CA CYS A 335 6.49 -22.03 -12.64
C CYS A 335 6.46 -20.63 -13.27
N SER A 336 6.37 -19.60 -12.42
CA SER A 336 6.50 -18.20 -12.81
C SER A 336 7.66 -17.53 -12.07
N PRO A 337 8.55 -16.80 -12.76
CA PRO A 337 9.62 -16.03 -12.11
C PRO A 337 9.09 -14.82 -11.34
N VAL A 338 7.88 -14.36 -11.61
CA VAL A 338 7.23 -13.25 -10.92
C VAL A 338 6.75 -13.67 -9.53
N SER A 339 6.23 -14.88 -9.42
CA SER A 339 5.70 -15.43 -8.15
C SER A 339 6.67 -16.33 -7.40
N SER A 340 7.76 -16.78 -8.03
CA SER A 340 8.63 -17.83 -7.48
C SER A 340 10.11 -17.57 -7.76
N PRO A 341 10.94 -17.40 -6.72
CA PRO A 341 12.34 -17.02 -6.87
C PRO A 341 13.24 -18.10 -7.48
N CYS A 342 12.79 -19.37 -7.55
CA CYS A 342 13.51 -20.48 -8.16
C CYS A 342 12.95 -20.88 -9.53
N CYS A 343 12.31 -19.92 -10.19
CA CYS A 343 11.84 -20.04 -11.56
C CYS A 343 12.66 -19.13 -12.48
N ASP A 344 13.04 -19.63 -13.64
CA ASP A 344 13.76 -18.82 -14.64
C ASP A 344 12.80 -18.15 -15.64
N LYS A 345 13.36 -17.26 -16.49
CA LYS A 345 12.59 -16.54 -17.51
C LYS A 345 11.96 -17.44 -18.58
N SER A 346 12.38 -18.71 -18.66
CA SER A 346 11.79 -19.72 -19.54
C SER A 346 10.68 -20.52 -18.86
N CYS A 347 10.23 -20.07 -17.68
CA CYS A 347 9.21 -20.71 -16.87
C CYS A 347 9.59 -22.13 -16.40
N GLN A 348 10.89 -22.37 -16.21
CA GLN A 348 11.46 -23.65 -15.78
C GLN A 348 12.15 -23.50 -14.41
N LEU A 349 12.22 -24.61 -13.67
CA LEU A 349 12.90 -24.64 -12.39
C LEU A 349 14.40 -24.41 -12.54
N ILE A 350 14.94 -23.50 -11.73
CA ILE A 350 16.38 -23.24 -11.69
C ILE A 350 17.09 -24.42 -11.06
N GLN A 351 17.93 -25.09 -11.84
CA GLN A 351 18.63 -26.29 -11.43
C GLN A 351 19.66 -26.02 -10.32
N GLN A 352 19.82 -26.95 -9.39
CA GLN A 352 20.76 -26.86 -8.27
C GLN A 352 22.20 -26.51 -8.69
N ALA A 353 22.64 -27.01 -9.84
CA ALA A 353 23.98 -26.73 -10.38
C ALA A 353 24.26 -25.26 -10.68
N LYS A 354 23.21 -24.41 -10.81
CA LYS A 354 23.35 -22.96 -11.01
C LYS A 354 23.68 -22.21 -9.71
N HIS A 355 23.60 -22.86 -8.55
CA HIS A 355 23.84 -22.25 -7.23
C HIS A 355 23.15 -20.90 -7.04
N GLN A 356 21.94 -20.76 -7.59
CA GLN A 356 21.17 -19.51 -7.51
C GLN A 356 20.70 -19.28 -6.07
N VAL A 357 21.16 -18.19 -5.46
CA VAL A 357 20.66 -17.76 -4.15
C VAL A 357 19.22 -17.24 -4.34
N CYS A 358 18.28 -17.79 -3.59
CA CYS A 358 16.88 -17.38 -3.56
C CYS A 358 16.49 -16.67 -2.27
N LYS A 359 17.28 -16.84 -1.20
CA LYS A 359 17.14 -16.11 0.04
C LYS A 359 18.53 -15.76 0.59
N LEU A 360 18.77 -14.50 0.85
CA LEU A 360 20.03 -14.03 1.41
C LEU A 360 20.22 -14.52 2.85
N PRO A 361 21.47 -14.72 3.31
CA PRO A 361 21.74 -15.07 4.69
C PRO A 361 21.36 -13.92 5.62
N THR A 362 20.99 -14.26 6.85
CA THR A 362 20.81 -13.32 7.94
C THR A 362 21.74 -13.71 9.10
N GLU A 363 21.79 -12.91 10.15
CA GLU A 363 22.57 -13.29 11.36
C GLU A 363 22.08 -14.60 11.99
N CYS A 364 20.81 -15.01 11.71
CA CYS A 364 20.18 -16.19 12.30
C CYS A 364 19.86 -17.31 11.29
N SER A 365 20.14 -17.11 10.00
CA SER A 365 19.93 -18.12 8.97
C SER A 365 20.97 -18.06 7.88
N MET A 366 21.34 -19.21 7.34
CA MET A 366 22.21 -19.32 6.17
C MET A 366 21.48 -18.91 4.90
N ALA A 367 22.22 -18.60 3.82
CA ALA A 367 21.64 -18.42 2.51
C ALA A 367 20.89 -19.67 2.06
N SER A 368 19.77 -19.50 1.35
CA SER A 368 19.07 -20.60 0.72
C SER A 368 19.25 -20.56 -0.80
N TYR A 369 19.33 -21.72 -1.41
CA TYR A 369 19.61 -21.90 -2.83
C TYR A 369 18.50 -22.70 -3.49
N CYS A 370 18.24 -22.41 -4.76
CA CYS A 370 17.32 -23.20 -5.56
C CYS A 370 17.86 -24.64 -5.72
N ASN A 371 16.99 -25.61 -5.54
CA ASN A 371 17.35 -27.04 -5.52
C ASN A 371 16.94 -27.80 -6.78
N GLY A 372 16.29 -27.13 -7.74
CA GLY A 372 15.82 -27.72 -8.99
C GLY A 372 14.55 -28.56 -8.88
N THR A 373 13.94 -28.67 -7.70
CA THR A 373 12.75 -29.50 -7.48
C THR A 373 11.49 -28.72 -7.16
N ILE A 374 11.63 -27.51 -6.59
CA ILE A 374 10.52 -26.63 -6.24
C ILE A 374 10.78 -25.21 -6.74
N SER A 375 9.71 -24.51 -7.10
CA SER A 375 9.78 -23.13 -7.58
C SER A 375 9.95 -22.11 -6.44
N ASN A 376 9.48 -22.44 -5.25
CA ASN A 376 9.70 -21.62 -4.05
C ASN A 376 11.10 -21.84 -3.50
N CYS A 377 11.59 -20.84 -2.77
CA CYS A 377 12.88 -20.96 -2.11
C CYS A 377 12.81 -22.01 -0.98
N PRO A 378 13.72 -22.99 -0.94
CA PRO A 378 13.80 -23.93 0.18
C PRO A 378 14.01 -23.20 1.51
N SER A 379 13.52 -23.78 2.60
CA SER A 379 13.77 -23.22 3.94
C SER A 379 15.28 -23.14 4.22
N PRO A 380 15.80 -22.01 4.66
CA PRO A 380 17.21 -21.86 5.00
C PRO A 380 17.56 -22.74 6.21
N GLN A 381 18.82 -23.13 6.31
CA GLN A 381 19.35 -23.69 7.53
C GLN A 381 19.45 -22.59 8.60
N PHE A 382 18.85 -22.84 9.77
CA PHE A 382 18.86 -21.87 10.86
C PHE A 382 20.16 -21.95 11.67
N MET A 383 20.63 -20.80 12.13
CA MET A 383 21.68 -20.75 13.14
C MET A 383 21.12 -21.26 14.48
N PRO A 384 21.98 -21.75 15.36
CA PRO A 384 21.57 -22.24 16.68
C PRO A 384 20.76 -21.20 17.46
N ASP A 385 19.68 -21.63 18.09
CA ASP A 385 18.91 -20.79 18.99
C ASP A 385 19.78 -20.28 20.13
N GLY A 386 19.61 -19.01 20.50
CA GLY A 386 20.43 -18.34 21.51
C GLY A 386 21.73 -17.72 20.99
N LEU A 387 22.10 -17.89 19.70
CA LEU A 387 23.20 -17.12 19.11
C LEU A 387 22.88 -15.62 19.16
N LEU A 388 23.89 -14.81 19.50
CA LEU A 388 23.73 -13.37 19.53
C LEU A 388 23.55 -12.78 18.15
N CYS A 389 22.63 -11.83 18.02
CA CYS A 389 22.33 -11.10 16.79
C CYS A 389 21.91 -9.66 17.09
N ASN A 390 21.76 -8.84 16.08
CA ASN A 390 21.44 -7.43 16.19
C ASN A 390 22.41 -6.69 17.15
N GLY A 391 23.72 -6.85 16.89
CA GLY A 391 24.75 -6.24 17.72
C GLY A 391 24.78 -6.75 19.16
N GLY A 392 24.35 -8.00 19.39
CA GLY A 392 24.33 -8.63 20.72
C GLY A 392 23.10 -8.32 21.58
N ARG A 393 22.13 -7.57 21.06
CA ARG A 393 20.91 -7.18 21.80
C ARG A 393 19.86 -8.27 21.82
N LYS A 394 19.83 -9.08 20.77
CA LYS A 394 18.87 -10.16 20.58
C LYS A 394 19.58 -11.49 20.42
N THR A 395 18.80 -12.54 20.44
CA THR A 395 19.25 -13.88 20.15
C THR A 395 18.40 -14.49 19.06
N CYS A 396 19.02 -15.35 18.29
CA CYS A 396 18.34 -16.17 17.30
C CYS A 396 17.32 -17.09 17.97
N LEU A 397 16.15 -17.19 17.39
CA LEU A 397 15.11 -18.15 17.75
C LEU A 397 14.41 -18.58 16.46
N LYS A 398 14.53 -19.89 16.15
CA LYS A 398 13.95 -20.50 14.92
C LYS A 398 14.30 -19.72 13.65
N GLY A 399 15.56 -19.32 13.51
CA GLY A 399 16.07 -18.61 12.34
C GLY A 399 15.74 -17.11 12.27
N GLN A 400 15.14 -16.54 13.31
CA GLN A 400 14.82 -15.11 13.41
C GLN A 400 15.58 -14.45 14.56
N CYS A 401 16.06 -13.25 14.35
CA CYS A 401 16.67 -12.42 15.39
C CYS A 401 15.57 -11.73 16.21
N SER A 402 14.84 -12.48 17.02
CA SER A 402 13.61 -12.02 17.65
C SER A 402 13.59 -12.13 19.17
N SER A 403 14.42 -12.97 19.76
CA SER A 403 14.42 -13.19 21.20
C SER A 403 15.33 -12.18 21.90
N SER A 404 14.83 -11.53 22.96
CA SER A 404 15.67 -10.64 23.77
C SER A 404 16.78 -11.40 24.48
N ILE A 405 17.95 -10.78 24.58
CA ILE A 405 19.08 -11.33 25.36
C ILE A 405 18.72 -11.55 26.85
N CYS A 406 17.77 -10.76 27.39
CA CYS A 406 17.29 -10.92 28.77
C CYS A 406 16.78 -12.35 29.03
N LYS A 407 16.19 -13.01 28.03
CA LYS A 407 15.70 -14.38 28.16
C LYS A 407 16.77 -15.41 28.46
N LYS A 408 18.04 -15.14 28.15
CA LYS A 408 19.16 -16.04 28.55
C LYS A 408 19.28 -16.21 30.08
N LYS A 409 18.76 -15.27 30.85
CA LYS A 409 18.72 -15.30 32.31
C LYS A 409 17.30 -15.47 32.87
N GLY A 410 16.32 -15.82 32.04
CA GLY A 410 14.92 -15.92 32.45
C GLY A 410 14.24 -14.58 32.74
N LEU A 411 14.82 -13.49 32.25
CA LEU A 411 14.34 -12.12 32.43
C LEU A 411 13.53 -11.66 31.20
N ILE A 412 12.76 -10.60 31.39
CA ILE A 412 12.08 -9.88 30.30
C ILE A 412 12.75 -8.53 30.06
N GLU A 413 12.69 -8.07 28.81
CA GLU A 413 13.17 -6.76 28.42
C GLU A 413 12.24 -5.68 28.96
N CYS A 414 12.80 -4.57 29.40
CA CYS A 414 12.07 -3.42 29.91
C CYS A 414 12.86 -2.13 29.65
N GLN A 415 12.21 -0.97 29.82
CA GLN A 415 12.85 0.34 29.71
C GLN A 415 13.40 0.78 31.03
N CYS A 416 14.68 1.17 31.11
CA CYS A 416 15.24 1.85 32.26
C CYS A 416 14.75 3.29 32.34
N ILE A 417 13.81 3.58 33.23
CA ILE A 417 13.19 4.91 33.34
C ILE A 417 13.70 5.70 34.57
N ASN A 418 14.34 5.03 35.52
CA ASN A 418 14.70 5.63 36.81
C ASN A 418 16.11 6.27 36.86
N ASN A 419 16.87 6.18 35.77
CA ASN A 419 18.23 6.73 35.72
C ASN A 419 18.53 7.22 34.29
N ASP A 420 18.79 8.51 34.15
CA ASP A 420 19.09 9.16 32.85
C ASP A 420 20.29 8.53 32.12
N GLU A 421 21.28 8.02 32.87
CA GLU A 421 22.47 7.38 32.29
C GLU A 421 22.17 6.01 31.69
N HIS A 422 21.08 5.37 32.10
CA HIS A 422 20.68 4.04 31.64
C HIS A 422 19.53 4.04 30.65
N MET A 423 18.92 5.19 30.37
CA MET A 423 17.74 5.28 29.49
C MET A 423 17.97 4.75 28.08
N CYS A 424 19.18 4.84 27.55
CA CYS A 424 19.56 4.33 26.23
C CYS A 424 20.26 2.95 26.30
N GLN A 425 20.22 2.26 27.44
CA GLN A 425 20.76 0.91 27.59
C GLN A 425 19.67 -0.15 27.44
N LEU A 426 20.06 -1.37 27.06
CA LEU A 426 19.19 -2.52 27.15
C LEU A 426 19.01 -2.93 28.61
N CYS A 427 17.78 -2.97 29.08
CA CYS A 427 17.44 -3.28 30.45
C CYS A 427 16.57 -4.51 30.58
N CYS A 428 16.72 -5.22 31.68
CA CYS A 428 16.01 -6.45 31.97
C CYS A 428 15.40 -6.39 33.37
N LYS A 429 14.29 -7.12 33.57
CA LYS A 429 13.70 -7.35 34.91
C LYS A 429 13.17 -8.77 35.03
N ASN A 430 12.94 -9.20 36.28
CA ASN A 430 12.29 -10.47 36.53
C ASN A 430 10.77 -10.36 36.25
N ALA A 431 10.25 -11.26 35.40
CA ALA A 431 8.84 -11.27 35.03
C ALA A 431 7.89 -11.63 36.18
N ASN A 432 8.39 -12.36 37.18
CA ASN A 432 7.58 -12.92 38.26
C ASN A 432 7.48 -12.00 39.50
N ILE A 433 8.14 -10.84 39.47
CA ILE A 433 8.18 -9.91 40.59
C ILE A 433 7.56 -8.58 40.12
N THR A 434 6.42 -8.19 40.69
CA THR A 434 5.66 -7.02 40.28
C THR A 434 6.36 -5.69 40.50
N ASP A 435 7.20 -5.60 41.56
CA ASP A 435 7.94 -4.38 41.94
C ASP A 435 9.43 -4.47 41.59
N CYS A 436 9.81 -5.30 40.61
CA CYS A 436 11.22 -5.45 40.27
C CYS A 436 11.69 -4.27 39.40
N GLU A 437 12.77 -3.64 39.86
CA GLU A 437 13.42 -2.55 39.14
C GLU A 437 13.97 -3.05 37.80
N CYS A 438 13.79 -2.21 36.74
CA CYS A 438 14.33 -2.46 35.43
C CYS A 438 15.79 -2.01 35.39
N LEU A 439 16.73 -2.97 35.40
CA LEU A 439 18.16 -2.72 35.49
C LEU A 439 18.88 -3.01 34.18
N PRO A 440 20.01 -2.32 33.90
CA PRO A 440 20.82 -2.60 32.71
C PRO A 440 21.20 -4.08 32.60
N ALA A 441 21.15 -4.60 31.39
CA ALA A 441 21.46 -6.01 31.10
C ALA A 441 22.86 -6.42 31.58
N SER A 442 23.80 -5.48 31.63
CA SER A 442 25.14 -5.67 32.16
C SER A 442 25.18 -6.08 33.65
N GLN A 443 24.21 -5.62 34.43
CA GLN A 443 24.11 -5.99 35.85
C GLN A 443 23.70 -7.46 36.06
N TYR A 444 23.11 -8.07 35.06
CA TYR A 444 22.80 -9.50 35.05
C TYR A 444 23.90 -10.34 34.38
N GLY A 445 25.07 -9.75 34.10
CA GLY A 445 26.19 -10.41 33.42
C GLY A 445 25.89 -10.68 31.94
N LEU A 446 24.97 -9.92 31.36
CA LEU A 446 24.71 -9.86 29.94
C LEU A 446 25.55 -8.74 29.30
N THR A 447 25.81 -8.85 27.99
CA THR A 447 26.65 -7.85 27.31
C THR A 447 26.04 -6.45 27.45
N GLN A 448 26.86 -5.47 27.83
CA GLN A 448 26.44 -4.08 27.90
C GLN A 448 26.26 -3.55 26.46
N ILE A 449 25.06 -3.10 26.16
CA ILE A 449 24.74 -2.44 24.90
C ILE A 449 24.35 -1.03 25.24
N ASP A 450 25.25 -0.10 24.93
CA ASP A 450 25.03 1.32 25.06
C ASP A 450 24.73 1.92 23.69
N PHE A 451 23.55 2.50 23.54
CA PHE A 451 23.11 3.14 22.32
C PHE A 451 23.68 4.55 22.14
N SER A 452 24.28 5.13 23.18
CA SER A 452 24.88 6.46 23.12
C SER A 452 26.18 6.47 22.28
N SER A 453 26.86 5.32 22.17
CA SER A 453 28.10 5.16 21.42
C SER A 453 27.95 4.85 19.94
N TRP A 454 26.73 4.82 19.41
CA TRP A 454 26.50 4.55 18.01
C TRP A 454 26.95 5.72 17.15
N PRO A 455 27.69 5.47 16.05
CA PRO A 455 28.17 6.54 15.20
C PRO A 455 26.97 7.31 14.61
N THR A 456 26.94 8.60 14.88
CA THR A 456 26.00 9.55 14.26
C THR A 456 26.25 9.73 12.76
N LYS A 457 27.22 9.02 12.19
CA LYS A 457 27.60 9.03 10.79
C LYS A 457 27.39 7.64 10.20
N ILE A 458 26.48 7.51 9.25
CA ILE A 458 26.42 6.39 8.32
C ILE A 458 27.18 6.84 7.06
N GLU A 459 28.38 6.31 6.87
CA GLU A 459 29.03 6.41 5.58
C GLU A 459 28.37 5.44 4.60
N VAL A 460 27.43 5.94 3.84
CA VAL A 460 27.04 5.29 2.59
C VAL A 460 28.06 5.69 1.56
N SER A 461 28.63 4.73 0.87
CA SER A 461 29.86 4.82 0.04
C SER A 461 29.85 5.85 -1.09
N THR A 462 29.13 6.96 -1.00
CA THR A 462 29.30 8.16 -1.83
C THR A 462 28.63 9.44 -1.31
N LYS A 463 27.95 9.46 -0.15
CA LYS A 463 27.47 10.72 0.45
C LYS A 463 27.28 10.59 1.96
N ILE A 464 27.97 11.49 2.68
CA ILE A 464 27.76 11.69 4.10
C ILE A 464 26.41 12.36 4.30
N VAL A 465 25.46 11.66 4.92
CA VAL A 465 24.21 12.27 5.42
C VAL A 465 24.45 12.65 6.87
N ILE A 466 24.65 13.95 7.12
CA ILE A 466 24.71 14.49 8.47
C ILE A 466 23.27 14.66 8.94
N LEU A 467 22.82 13.79 9.83
CA LEU A 467 21.57 14.01 10.59
C LEU A 467 21.89 14.93 11.75
N SER A 468 21.50 16.19 11.64
CA SER A 468 21.62 17.18 12.70
C SER A 468 20.63 16.83 13.81
N LEU A 469 21.13 16.62 15.03
CA LEU A 469 20.33 16.64 16.24
C LEU A 469 19.77 18.05 16.43
N VAL A 470 18.49 18.24 16.14
CA VAL A 470 17.80 19.50 16.46
C VAL A 470 17.60 19.52 17.97
N LYS A 471 18.38 20.33 18.66
CA LYS A 471 18.21 20.67 20.06
C LYS A 471 17.06 21.67 20.17
N ILE A 472 15.86 21.20 20.41
CA ILE A 472 14.75 22.09 20.78
C ILE A 472 14.93 22.46 22.24
N ARG A 473 15.23 23.72 22.51
CA ARG A 473 15.34 24.29 23.84
C ARG A 473 14.03 25.02 24.15
N GLU A 474 13.16 24.37 24.90
CA GLU A 474 12.08 25.07 25.59
C GLU A 474 12.30 25.04 27.08
N THR A 475 11.96 26.12 27.77
CA THR A 475 12.19 26.35 29.19
C THR A 475 11.23 25.49 30.03
N GLY A 476 11.71 24.36 30.54
CA GLY A 476 10.99 23.45 31.42
C GLY A 476 11.84 22.21 31.76
N PRO A 477 11.47 21.40 32.74
CA PRO A 477 12.26 20.24 33.13
C PRO A 477 12.33 19.22 31.94
N TRP A 478 13.49 18.65 31.80
CA TRP A 478 13.88 17.81 30.65
C TRP A 478 13.23 16.44 30.73
N TYR A 479 12.54 16.05 29.66
CA TYR A 479 12.02 14.71 29.45
C TYR A 479 12.77 14.05 28.30
N ARG A 480 13.19 12.81 28.44
CA ARG A 480 13.86 12.04 27.39
C ARG A 480 13.12 10.73 27.17
N ASN A 481 12.63 10.54 25.98
CA ASN A 481 12.14 9.25 25.51
C ASN A 481 13.01 8.73 24.38
N CYS A 482 13.32 7.46 24.41
CA CYS A 482 13.96 6.78 23.30
C CYS A 482 12.90 6.31 22.30
N LEU A 483 12.80 6.96 21.15
CA LEU A 483 12.00 6.49 20.03
C LEU A 483 12.88 5.60 19.17
N PHE A 484 12.51 4.34 19.03
CA PHE A 484 13.12 3.47 18.04
C PHE A 484 12.61 3.89 16.64
N LEU A 485 13.42 4.64 15.92
CA LEU A 485 13.28 4.69 14.48
C LEU A 485 13.95 3.45 13.90
N GLN A 486 13.18 2.74 13.10
CA GLN A 486 13.54 1.51 12.42
C GLN A 486 14.69 1.72 11.44
N MET A 487 15.78 1.99 11.81
CA MET A 487 17.10 1.94 11.24
C MET A 487 18.02 2.75 12.13
N VAL A 488 18.60 2.07 13.09
CA VAL A 488 19.90 2.45 13.62
C VAL A 488 20.01 3.81 14.34
N LEU A 489 18.90 4.47 14.74
CA LEU A 489 18.96 5.70 15.51
C LEU A 489 18.07 5.63 16.74
N CYS A 490 18.64 5.72 17.91
CA CYS A 490 17.92 5.98 19.15
C CYS A 490 17.79 7.50 19.32
N THR A 491 16.60 8.04 19.08
CA THR A 491 16.27 9.43 19.43
C THR A 491 15.54 9.43 20.76
N CYS A 492 16.06 10.13 21.74
CA CYS A 492 15.40 10.32 23.03
C CYS A 492 14.40 11.46 22.92
N ILE A 493 13.11 11.16 23.03
CA ILE A 493 12.02 12.13 23.17
C ILE A 493 11.46 12.00 24.57
N THR A 494 11.18 13.13 25.21
CA THR A 494 10.63 13.16 26.56
C THR A 494 9.11 13.16 26.54
N LEU A 495 8.47 12.33 27.35
CA LEU A 495 7.04 12.37 27.65
C LEU A 495 6.84 12.56 29.15
N GLU A 496 5.81 13.29 29.53
CA GLU A 496 5.45 13.46 30.94
C GLU A 496 5.08 12.14 31.61
N PRO A 497 5.39 11.97 32.89
CA PRO A 497 4.91 10.82 33.63
C PRO A 497 3.38 10.88 33.78
N CYS A 498 2.71 9.76 33.55
CA CYS A 498 1.31 9.59 33.92
C CYS A 498 1.14 9.69 35.43
#